data_c721dfc30236d29a9faa142456a63d8a
#
_entry.id   c721dfc30236d29a9faa142456a63d8a
#
_cell.length_a   1.000
_cell.length_b   1.000
_cell.length_c   1.000
_cell.angle_alpha   90.00
_cell.angle_beta   90.00
_cell.angle_gamma   90.00
#
_symmetry.space_group_name_H-M   'P 1'
#
loop_
_entity.id
_entity.type
_entity.pdbx_description
1 polymer ?
#
loop_
_entity_poly.entity_id
_entity_poly.type
_entity_poly.pdbx_seq_one_letter_code
_entity_poly.pdbx_strand_id
1 'polypeptide(L)'
;MICTDHAPHSEEEKSRGLAKSLMGITSSEYAFSLVYSGLVKTGKVKLETVLDAMSYNVANIFGIEGGDLTNFEKANLAMFDLMHREKITEKGLLTKGKSTPFIGWYAHGVCLLTVCDGQIVYRRDI
;
A
#
# COMPACT_ATOMS: atom_id res chain seq x y z
N MET A 1 3.82 -11.36 8.78
CA MET A 1 2.79 -10.53 8.13
C MET A 1 3.13 -9.07 8.35
N ILE A 2 2.93 -8.22 7.34
CA ILE A 2 3.03 -6.76 7.44
C ILE A 2 1.61 -6.20 7.38
N CYS A 3 1.26 -5.38 8.37
CA CYS A 3 -0.04 -4.70 8.46
C CYS A 3 0.15 -3.20 8.35
N THR A 4 -0.77 -2.52 7.68
CA THR A 4 -0.70 -1.08 7.44
C THR A 4 -1.29 -0.24 8.57
N ASP A 5 -2.17 -0.83 9.37
CA ASP A 5 -2.99 -0.12 10.35
C ASP A 5 -3.65 1.15 9.74
N HIS A 6 -4.20 0.99 8.52
CA HIS A 6 -4.80 2.08 7.77
C HIS A 6 -6.03 2.63 8.50
N ALA A 7 -5.88 3.76 9.15
CA ALA A 7 -6.92 4.43 9.92
C ALA A 7 -7.05 5.90 9.49
N PRO A 8 -7.63 6.17 8.30
CA PRO A 8 -7.82 7.53 7.80
C PRO A 8 -8.90 8.26 8.61
N HIS A 9 -8.64 9.52 8.90
CA HIS A 9 -9.58 10.43 9.54
C HIS A 9 -9.74 11.69 8.71
N SER A 10 -10.85 12.39 8.92
CA SER A 10 -11.13 13.68 8.26
C SER A 10 -10.14 14.75 8.70
N GLU A 11 -10.02 15.80 7.90
CA GLU A 11 -9.21 16.97 8.27
C GLU A 11 -9.71 17.61 9.58
N GLU A 12 -11.02 17.70 9.74
CA GLU A 12 -11.62 18.21 10.98
C GLU A 12 -11.20 17.42 12.22
N GLU A 13 -11.22 16.07 12.13
CA GLU A 13 -10.81 15.20 13.23
C GLU A 13 -9.31 15.28 13.53
N LYS A 14 -8.49 15.56 12.52
CA LYS A 14 -7.04 15.66 12.63
C LYS A 14 -6.54 17.07 13.04
N SER A 15 -7.34 18.11 12.87
CA SER A 15 -6.97 19.50 13.19
C SER A 15 -7.19 19.92 14.63
N ARG A 16 -7.68 19.04 15.51
CA ARG A 16 -8.05 19.34 16.90
C ARG A 16 -6.86 19.48 17.86
N GLY A 17 -5.64 19.49 17.34
CA GLY A 17 -4.40 19.51 18.13
C GLY A 17 -4.02 18.15 18.70
N LEU A 18 -2.80 18.03 19.21
CA LEU A 18 -2.19 16.76 19.57
C LEU A 18 -3.02 15.91 20.56
N ALA A 19 -3.64 16.57 21.55
CA ALA A 19 -4.38 15.88 22.61
C ALA A 19 -5.82 15.46 22.22
N LYS A 20 -6.40 16.06 21.19
CA LYS A 20 -7.81 15.85 20.80
C LYS A 20 -8.00 15.28 19.40
N SER A 21 -6.95 15.23 18.60
CA SER A 21 -7.01 14.60 17.28
C SER A 21 -7.11 13.10 17.40
N LEU A 22 -7.92 12.48 16.56
CA LEU A 22 -8.02 11.02 16.52
C LEU A 22 -6.69 10.41 16.02
N MET A 23 -6.29 9.31 16.65
CA MET A 23 -5.09 8.57 16.24
C MET A 23 -5.37 7.78 14.98
N GLY A 24 -4.38 7.70 14.12
CA GLY A 24 -4.43 6.97 12.87
C GLY A 24 -3.84 7.78 11.71
N ILE A 25 -3.43 7.06 10.69
CA ILE A 25 -2.86 7.64 9.48
C ILE A 25 -3.40 6.96 8.22
N THR A 26 -3.35 7.67 7.11
CA THR A 26 -3.51 7.09 5.78
C THR A 26 -2.22 6.38 5.38
N SER A 27 -2.29 5.07 5.11
CA SER A 27 -1.10 4.24 4.89
C SER A 27 -1.23 3.21 3.76
N SER A 28 -2.43 2.69 3.45
CA SER A 28 -2.61 1.54 2.55
C SER A 28 -2.12 1.79 1.13
N GLU A 29 -2.38 2.97 0.57
CA GLU A 29 -2.07 3.27 -0.85
C GLU A 29 -0.58 3.21 -1.18
N TYR A 30 0.27 3.57 -0.23
CA TYR A 30 1.72 3.56 -0.39
C TYR A 30 2.44 2.48 0.43
N ALA A 31 1.68 1.53 1.00
CA ALA A 31 2.24 0.51 1.88
C ALA A 31 3.38 -0.27 1.21
N PHE A 32 3.13 -0.83 0.03
CA PHE A 32 4.15 -1.56 -0.71
C PHE A 32 5.33 -0.65 -1.08
N SER A 33 5.07 0.53 -1.63
CA SER A 33 6.11 1.47 -2.08
C SER A 33 7.04 1.89 -0.93
N LEU A 34 6.49 2.15 0.25
CA LEU A 34 7.26 2.52 1.44
C LEU A 34 8.09 1.35 1.97
N VAL A 35 7.50 0.16 2.07
CA VAL A 35 8.19 -1.05 2.52
C VAL A 35 9.29 -1.44 1.52
N TYR A 36 8.99 -1.43 0.23
CA TYR A 36 9.97 -1.70 -0.83
C TYR A 36 11.14 -0.72 -0.77
N SER A 37 10.86 0.58 -0.67
CA SER A 37 11.92 1.61 -0.61
C SER A 37 12.76 1.53 0.67
N GLY A 38 12.12 1.30 1.80
CA GLY A 38 12.79 1.33 3.11
C GLY A 38 13.51 0.04 3.48
N LEU A 39 13.07 -1.09 2.97
CA LEU A 39 13.61 -2.40 3.34
C LEU A 39 14.30 -3.12 2.18
N VAL A 40 13.67 -3.20 1.02
CA VAL A 40 14.22 -3.97 -0.11
C VAL A 40 15.33 -3.20 -0.81
N LYS A 41 15.08 -1.97 -1.22
CA LYS A 41 16.11 -1.13 -1.89
C LYS A 41 17.31 -0.82 -1.01
N THR A 42 17.15 -0.84 0.28
CA THR A 42 18.25 -0.66 1.24
C THR A 42 19.00 -1.98 1.53
N GLY A 43 18.59 -3.10 0.94
CA GLY A 43 19.22 -4.40 1.12
C GLY A 43 18.98 -5.05 2.49
N LYS A 44 18.06 -4.51 3.30
CA LYS A 44 17.76 -5.05 4.63
C LYS A 44 16.93 -6.32 4.58
N VAL A 45 16.03 -6.43 3.59
CA VAL A 45 15.12 -7.56 3.41
C VAL A 45 15.02 -7.88 1.91
N LYS A 46 14.89 -9.16 1.57
CA LYS A 46 14.64 -9.60 0.18
C LYS A 46 13.22 -9.26 -0.25
N LEU A 47 13.01 -9.03 -1.55
CA LEU A 47 11.70 -8.74 -2.10
C LEU A 47 10.71 -9.88 -1.82
N GLU A 48 11.12 -11.12 -2.01
CA GLU A 48 10.30 -12.30 -1.78
C GLU A 48 9.75 -12.33 -0.34
N THR A 49 10.59 -12.01 0.64
CA THR A 49 10.17 -11.94 2.05
C THR A 49 9.10 -10.89 2.29
N VAL A 50 9.18 -9.75 1.59
CA VAL A 50 8.15 -8.69 1.67
C VAL A 50 6.85 -9.16 1.01
N LEU A 51 6.92 -9.78 -0.17
CA LEU A 51 5.76 -10.32 -0.87
C LEU A 51 5.07 -11.41 -0.03
N ASP A 52 5.83 -12.34 0.55
CA ASP A 52 5.29 -13.34 1.47
C ASP A 52 4.58 -12.68 2.66
N ALA A 53 5.20 -11.67 3.27
CA ALA A 53 4.66 -11.00 4.44
C ALA A 53 3.43 -10.12 4.16
N MET A 54 3.28 -9.62 2.93
CA MET A 54 2.16 -8.74 2.53
C MET A 54 1.04 -9.49 1.78
N SER A 55 1.29 -10.69 1.26
CA SER A 55 0.34 -11.45 0.44
C SER A 55 0.23 -12.91 0.88
N TYR A 56 1.18 -13.77 0.53
CA TYR A 56 1.08 -15.21 0.70
C TYR A 56 0.82 -15.64 2.16
N ASN A 57 1.61 -15.15 3.11
CA ASN A 57 1.42 -15.49 4.52
C ASN A 57 0.10 -14.96 5.08
N VAL A 58 -0.37 -13.80 4.58
CA VAL A 58 -1.66 -13.24 4.97
C VAL A 58 -2.79 -14.15 4.49
N ALA A 59 -2.75 -14.58 3.22
CA ALA A 59 -3.74 -15.49 2.66
C ALA A 59 -3.81 -16.80 3.47
N ASN A 60 -2.66 -17.41 3.78
CA ASN A 60 -2.59 -18.62 4.57
C ASN A 60 -3.12 -18.47 6.00
N ILE A 61 -2.77 -17.36 6.68
CA ILE A 61 -3.20 -17.12 8.08
C ILE A 61 -4.72 -16.94 8.17
N PHE A 62 -5.31 -16.24 7.20
CA PHE A 62 -6.74 -15.94 7.22
C PHE A 62 -7.59 -16.90 6.40
N GLY A 63 -7.01 -17.91 5.76
CA GLY A 63 -7.73 -18.86 4.91
C GLY A 63 -8.40 -18.19 3.70
N ILE A 64 -7.75 -17.15 3.14
CA ILE A 64 -8.22 -16.41 1.97
C ILE A 64 -7.65 -17.10 0.73
N GLU A 65 -8.48 -17.35 -0.29
CA GLU A 65 -8.00 -17.81 -1.59
C GLU A 65 -7.15 -16.73 -2.26
N GLY A 66 -5.97 -17.11 -2.73
CA GLY A 66 -5.04 -16.21 -3.40
C GLY A 66 -3.65 -16.19 -2.76
N GLY A 67 -2.90 -15.13 -3.00
CA GLY A 67 -1.53 -15.00 -2.52
C GLY A 67 -0.49 -15.60 -3.48
N ASP A 68 -0.91 -16.29 -4.52
CA ASP A 68 -0.07 -16.78 -5.62
C ASP A 68 -0.69 -16.48 -6.99
N LEU A 69 0.06 -16.74 -8.05
CA LEU A 69 -0.37 -16.54 -9.44
C LEU A 69 -0.66 -17.86 -10.16
N THR A 70 -0.85 -18.95 -9.43
CA THR A 70 -1.03 -20.29 -10.03
C THR A 70 -2.49 -20.67 -10.18
N ASN A 71 -3.40 -20.07 -9.41
CA ASN A 71 -4.82 -20.27 -9.50
C ASN A 71 -5.50 -19.03 -10.12
N PHE A 72 -6.02 -19.18 -11.34
CA PHE A 72 -6.55 -18.08 -12.14
C PHE A 72 -8.09 -18.01 -12.15
N GLU A 73 -8.80 -18.74 -11.31
CA GLU A 73 -10.27 -18.71 -11.30
C GLU A 73 -10.79 -17.31 -10.96
N LYS A 74 -10.08 -16.59 -10.08
CA LYS A 74 -10.38 -15.19 -9.76
C LYS A 74 -9.09 -14.41 -9.63
N ALA A 75 -8.78 -13.59 -10.62
CA ALA A 75 -7.58 -12.75 -10.56
C ALA A 75 -7.74 -11.65 -9.51
N ASN A 76 -6.90 -11.74 -8.46
CA ASN A 76 -6.70 -10.69 -7.45
C ASN A 76 -5.21 -10.36 -7.41
N LEU A 77 -4.81 -9.28 -8.08
CA LEU A 77 -3.39 -8.93 -8.22
C LEU A 77 -3.17 -7.43 -8.28
N ALA A 78 -1.95 -7.01 -7.94
CA ALA A 78 -1.47 -5.67 -8.16
C ALA A 78 -0.13 -5.72 -8.90
N MET A 79 0.07 -4.78 -9.82
CA MET A 79 1.31 -4.64 -10.58
C MET A 79 2.01 -3.34 -10.22
N PHE A 80 3.31 -3.43 -9.96
CA PHE A 80 4.14 -2.30 -9.56
C PHE A 80 5.34 -2.12 -10.47
N ASP A 81 5.61 -0.86 -10.85
CA ASP A 81 6.90 -0.49 -11.45
C ASP A 81 7.91 -0.23 -10.34
N LEU A 82 8.85 -1.16 -10.19
CA LEU A 82 9.87 -1.10 -9.14
C LEU A 82 10.96 -0.05 -9.40
N MET A 83 11.11 0.39 -10.64
CA MET A 83 12.12 1.37 -11.05
C MET A 83 11.60 2.80 -10.92
N HIS A 84 10.33 3.00 -11.15
CA HIS A 84 9.72 4.32 -11.04
C HIS A 84 9.74 4.82 -9.59
N ARG A 85 10.09 6.09 -9.43
CA ARG A 85 10.14 6.80 -8.14
C ARG A 85 9.25 8.01 -8.20
N GLU A 86 8.32 8.12 -7.27
CA GLU A 86 7.46 9.29 -7.19
C GLU A 86 7.42 9.91 -5.79
N LYS A 87 7.01 11.17 -5.76
CA LYS A 87 6.80 11.91 -4.51
C LYS A 87 5.38 11.68 -4.01
N ILE A 88 5.24 11.29 -2.75
CA ILE A 88 3.95 11.16 -2.08
C ILE A 88 3.40 12.56 -1.84
N THR A 89 2.20 12.84 -2.36
CA THR A 89 1.53 14.14 -2.23
C THR A 89 0.09 13.96 -1.80
N GLU A 90 -0.49 14.96 -1.14
CA GLU A 90 -1.91 14.94 -0.77
C GLU A 90 -2.84 14.75 -1.97
N LYS A 91 -2.50 15.39 -3.11
CA LYS A 91 -3.27 15.27 -4.35
C LYS A 91 -3.21 13.88 -4.97
N GLY A 92 -2.12 13.15 -4.73
CA GLY A 92 -1.93 11.78 -5.22
C GLY A 92 -2.69 10.74 -4.41
N LEU A 93 -3.11 11.06 -3.18
CA LEU A 93 -3.91 10.15 -2.37
C LEU A 93 -5.34 10.04 -2.91
N LEU A 94 -5.84 8.83 -3.12
CA LEU A 94 -7.22 8.55 -3.53
C LEU A 94 -8.17 8.57 -2.33
N THR A 95 -7.71 8.12 -1.16
CA THR A 95 -8.50 8.16 0.07
C THR A 95 -8.94 9.57 0.45
N LYS A 96 -10.09 9.70 1.07
CA LYS A 96 -10.62 10.99 1.57
C LYS A 96 -9.76 11.57 2.70
N GLY A 97 -9.28 10.74 3.62
CA GLY A 97 -8.36 11.16 4.68
C GLY A 97 -6.96 11.36 4.14
N LYS A 98 -6.40 12.55 4.30
CA LYS A 98 -5.08 12.93 3.74
C LYS A 98 -3.95 12.93 4.77
N SER A 99 -4.26 12.63 6.03
CA SER A 99 -3.28 12.70 7.12
C SER A 99 -2.33 11.51 7.09
N THR A 100 -1.10 11.77 6.71
CA THR A 100 0.00 10.79 6.73
C THR A 100 1.34 11.51 6.93
N PRO A 101 2.29 10.93 7.69
CA PRO A 101 3.62 11.53 7.88
C PRO A 101 4.52 11.41 6.63
N PHE A 102 4.06 10.68 5.61
CA PHE A 102 4.86 10.40 4.42
C PHE A 102 4.72 11.43 3.30
N ILE A 103 3.89 12.47 3.48
CA ILE A 103 3.80 13.58 2.51
C ILE A 103 5.19 14.21 2.31
N GLY A 104 5.57 14.34 1.05
CA GLY A 104 6.89 14.86 0.66
C GLY A 104 7.98 13.79 0.52
N TRP A 105 7.75 12.58 1.01
CA TRP A 105 8.69 11.48 0.82
C TRP A 105 8.67 10.98 -0.61
N TYR A 106 9.79 10.40 -1.02
CA TYR A 106 9.91 9.72 -2.31
C TYR A 106 9.94 8.21 -2.10
N ALA A 107 9.12 7.49 -2.84
CA ALA A 107 9.07 6.04 -2.79
C ALA A 107 9.19 5.42 -4.19
N HIS A 108 9.85 4.27 -4.28
CA HIS A 108 9.87 3.39 -5.45
C HIS A 108 8.77 2.35 -5.35
N GLY A 109 8.45 1.70 -6.46
CA GLY A 109 7.41 0.68 -6.49
C GLY A 109 6.04 1.32 -6.66
N VAL A 110 5.86 2.00 -7.79
CA VAL A 110 4.61 2.70 -8.11
C VAL A 110 3.58 1.70 -8.64
N CYS A 111 2.38 1.71 -8.07
CA CYS A 111 1.28 0.86 -8.54
C CYS A 111 0.83 1.29 -9.93
N LEU A 112 0.81 0.34 -10.87
CA LEU A 112 0.36 0.53 -12.24
C LEU A 112 -1.05 -0.01 -12.47
N LEU A 113 -1.40 -1.10 -11.81
CA LEU A 113 -2.65 -1.81 -12.02
C LEU A 113 -3.08 -2.52 -10.74
N THR A 114 -4.37 -2.54 -10.48
CA THR A 114 -4.99 -3.43 -9.49
C THR A 114 -6.18 -4.12 -10.12
N VAL A 115 -6.21 -5.44 -9.97
CA VAL A 115 -7.33 -6.30 -10.40
C VAL A 115 -7.95 -6.92 -9.17
N CYS A 116 -9.28 -6.89 -9.08
CA CYS A 116 -10.07 -7.51 -8.02
C CYS A 116 -11.18 -8.33 -8.66
N ASP A 117 -11.25 -9.62 -8.33
CA ASP A 117 -12.22 -10.57 -8.90
C ASP A 117 -12.28 -10.53 -10.44
N GLY A 118 -11.10 -10.42 -11.08
CA GLY A 118 -10.95 -10.36 -12.53
C GLY A 118 -11.28 -9.00 -13.16
N GLN A 119 -11.66 -8.00 -12.37
CA GLN A 119 -11.96 -6.65 -12.85
C GLN A 119 -10.82 -5.68 -12.54
N ILE A 120 -10.47 -4.84 -13.51
CA ILE A 120 -9.52 -3.76 -13.29
C ILE A 120 -10.20 -2.68 -12.46
N VAL A 121 -9.79 -2.54 -11.20
CA VAL A 121 -10.33 -1.52 -10.26
C VAL A 121 -9.44 -0.29 -10.16
N TYR A 122 -8.19 -0.40 -10.57
CA TYR A 122 -7.27 0.72 -10.69
C TYR A 122 -6.34 0.52 -11.87
N ARG A 123 -6.13 1.56 -12.65
CA ARG A 123 -5.14 1.63 -13.72
C ARG A 123 -4.52 3.01 -13.73
N ARG A 124 -3.21 3.06 -13.72
CA ARG A 124 -2.46 4.31 -13.86
C ARG A 124 -2.40 4.71 -15.33
N ASP A 125 -2.70 5.95 -15.63
CA ASP A 125 -2.39 6.54 -16.93
C ASP A 125 -0.87 6.74 -17.02
N ILE A 126 -0.26 6.14 -18.04
CA ILE A 126 1.19 6.19 -18.29
C ILE A 126 1.46 7.22 -19.38
#